data_889de16211acd4f153ebd836188ced29
#
_entry.id   889de16211acd4f153ebd836188ced29
#
_cell.length_a   1.000
_cell.length_b   1.000
_cell.length_c   1.000
_cell.angle_alpha   90.00
_cell.angle_beta   90.00
_cell.angle_gamma   90.00
#
_symmetry.space_group_name_H-M   'P 1'
#
loop_
_entity.id
_entity.type
_entity.pdbx_description
1 polymer ?
#
loop_
_entity_poly.entity_id
_entity_poly.type
_entity_poly.pdbx_seq_one_letter_code
_entity_poly.pdbx_strand_id
1 'polypeptide(L)'
;MASPEQAFFSYPNPVNEVVARVTAGGVVLIGLVAIAAQLPWLSIVLAAGFLLRVLAGPRLSPLALLASRVIVPRLPLKPKPVAGPPKRFAQLIGLVFSVAAALLFFAFDAETAAYVVLGALVFAATLESVFGVCLGCHAFAGLMRLGVIPPEVCESCNDIWAHRPKPAPVVPGS
;
A
#
# COMPACT_ATOMS: atom_id res chain seq x y z
N MET A 1 27.84 3.92 -4.30
CA MET A 1 27.36 3.74 -2.92
C MET A 1 26.27 4.77 -2.68
N ALA A 2 25.00 4.36 -2.53
CA ALA A 2 23.92 5.30 -2.23
C ALA A 2 24.11 5.85 -0.81
N SER A 3 23.92 7.17 -0.61
CA SER A 3 24.01 7.78 0.72
C SER A 3 22.98 7.16 1.67
N PRO A 4 23.26 7.07 2.99
CA PRO A 4 22.34 6.50 3.96
C PRO A 4 20.96 7.19 3.96
N GLU A 5 20.87 8.47 3.60
CA GLU A 5 19.63 9.20 3.44
C GLU A 5 18.80 8.69 2.25
N GLN A 6 19.43 8.39 1.12
CA GLN A 6 18.75 7.82 -0.05
C GLN A 6 18.20 6.43 0.23
N ALA A 7 18.89 5.63 1.06
CA ALA A 7 18.42 4.32 1.50
C ALA A 7 17.20 4.42 2.46
N PHE A 8 17.07 5.50 3.23
CA PHE A 8 15.97 5.70 4.16
C PHE A 8 14.65 6.06 3.45
N PHE A 9 14.73 6.89 2.40
CA PHE A 9 13.58 7.26 1.56
C PHE A 9 13.33 6.29 0.39
N SER A 10 14.14 5.25 0.26
CA SER A 10 13.92 4.21 -0.76
C SER A 10 12.77 3.30 -0.33
N TYR A 11 11.76 3.19 -1.19
CA TYR A 11 10.65 2.26 -0.98
C TYR A 11 11.17 0.82 -1.04
N PRO A 12 10.88 -0.02 -0.04
CA PRO A 12 11.40 -1.38 0.01
C PRO A 12 10.85 -2.22 -1.16
N ASN A 13 11.73 -3.00 -1.78
CA ASN A 13 11.38 -3.98 -2.79
C ASN A 13 12.24 -5.24 -2.56
N PRO A 14 11.63 -6.39 -2.25
CA PRO A 14 10.21 -6.68 -2.12
C PRO A 14 9.55 -6.18 -0.83
N VAL A 15 8.21 -6.10 -0.84
CA VAL A 15 7.38 -5.77 0.33
C VAL A 15 6.69 -7.03 0.84
N ASN A 16 6.50 -7.15 2.15
CA ASN A 16 5.73 -8.24 2.72
C ASN A 16 4.21 -7.98 2.57
N GLU A 17 3.52 -8.81 1.81
CA GLU A 17 2.07 -8.71 1.58
C GLU A 17 1.27 -8.81 2.88
N VAL A 18 1.69 -9.65 3.83
CA VAL A 18 0.99 -9.81 5.12
C VAL A 18 0.97 -8.49 5.89
N VAL A 19 2.11 -7.77 5.92
CA VAL A 19 2.20 -6.44 6.54
C VAL A 19 1.27 -5.46 5.84
N ALA A 20 1.22 -5.47 4.50
CA ALA A 20 0.34 -4.60 3.74
C ALA A 20 -1.15 -4.86 4.05
N ARG A 21 -1.57 -6.13 4.12
CA ARG A 21 -2.94 -6.53 4.46
C ARG A 21 -3.34 -6.11 5.88
N VAL A 22 -2.48 -6.33 6.88
CA VAL A 22 -2.73 -5.89 8.26
C VAL A 22 -2.82 -4.37 8.34
N THR A 23 -1.94 -3.66 7.62
CA THR A 23 -1.98 -2.20 7.55
C THR A 23 -3.26 -1.70 6.88
N ALA A 24 -3.73 -2.36 5.80
CA ALA A 24 -5.01 -2.06 5.17
C ALA A 24 -6.19 -2.28 6.14
N GLY A 25 -6.15 -3.33 6.97
CA GLY A 25 -7.12 -3.54 8.05
C GLY A 25 -7.17 -2.39 9.06
N GLY A 26 -6.01 -1.82 9.41
CA GLY A 26 -5.96 -0.62 10.24
C GLY A 26 -6.55 0.63 9.55
N VAL A 27 -6.36 0.78 8.24
CA VAL A 27 -7.01 1.84 7.44
C VAL A 27 -8.53 1.67 7.47
N VAL A 28 -9.02 0.43 7.32
CA VAL A 28 -10.47 0.11 7.41
C VAL A 28 -11.02 0.54 8.77
N LEU A 29 -10.35 0.17 9.86
CA LEU A 29 -10.80 0.54 11.21
C LEU A 29 -10.88 2.06 11.39
N ILE A 30 -9.82 2.79 11.03
CA ILE A 30 -9.79 4.25 11.13
C ILE A 30 -10.88 4.88 10.26
N GLY A 31 -11.05 4.41 9.02
CA GLY A 31 -12.05 4.91 8.09
C GLY A 31 -13.49 4.64 8.57
N LEU A 32 -13.76 3.44 9.09
CA LEU A 32 -15.08 3.12 9.67
C LEU A 32 -15.38 3.98 10.90
N VAL A 33 -14.40 4.20 11.79
CA VAL A 33 -14.55 5.10 12.94
C VAL A 33 -14.81 6.53 12.47
N ALA A 34 -14.08 7.00 11.44
CA ALA A 34 -14.29 8.34 10.87
C ALA A 34 -15.73 8.54 10.36
N ILE A 35 -16.28 7.53 9.68
CA ILE A 35 -17.64 7.58 9.13
C ILE A 35 -18.69 7.42 10.26
N ALA A 36 -18.54 6.42 11.12
CA ALA A 36 -19.56 6.09 12.13
C ALA A 36 -19.63 7.12 13.26
N ALA A 37 -18.49 7.67 13.69
CA ALA A 37 -18.41 8.67 14.74
C ALA A 37 -18.41 10.11 14.20
N GLN A 38 -18.55 10.29 12.88
CA GLN A 38 -18.54 11.59 12.19
C GLN A 38 -17.31 12.45 12.57
N LEU A 39 -16.10 11.84 12.50
CA LEU A 39 -14.84 12.47 12.87
C LEU A 39 -14.04 12.82 11.61
N PRO A 40 -14.31 13.98 10.94
CA PRO A 40 -13.69 14.34 9.66
C PRO A 40 -12.16 14.50 9.75
N TRP A 41 -11.62 14.87 10.91
CA TRP A 41 -10.17 15.02 11.12
C TRP A 41 -9.39 13.71 10.93
N LEU A 42 -10.04 12.53 11.04
CA LEU A 42 -9.40 11.24 10.77
C LEU A 42 -9.02 11.08 9.30
N SER A 43 -9.65 11.81 8.37
CA SER A 43 -9.22 11.85 6.97
C SER A 43 -7.80 12.44 6.82
N ILE A 44 -7.44 13.42 7.65
CA ILE A 44 -6.08 14.00 7.70
C ILE A 44 -5.10 12.97 8.26
N VAL A 45 -5.48 12.22 9.30
CA VAL A 45 -4.63 11.16 9.86
C VAL A 45 -4.38 10.06 8.82
N LEU A 46 -5.40 9.68 8.06
CA LEU A 46 -5.25 8.73 6.95
C LEU A 46 -4.32 9.29 5.87
N ALA A 47 -4.51 10.54 5.46
CA ALA A 47 -3.66 11.20 4.46
C ALA A 47 -2.19 11.25 4.91
N ALA A 48 -1.92 11.63 6.15
CA ALA A 48 -0.58 11.63 6.71
C ALA A 48 0.01 10.19 6.75
N GLY A 49 -0.77 9.19 7.16
CA GLY A 49 -0.36 7.80 7.16
C GLY A 49 -0.02 7.26 5.77
N PHE A 50 -0.79 7.61 4.75
CA PHE A 50 -0.51 7.25 3.36
C PHE A 50 0.70 8.00 2.81
N LEU A 51 0.85 9.30 3.11
CA LEU A 51 2.01 10.09 2.71
C LEU A 51 3.31 9.48 3.22
N LEU A 52 3.38 9.16 4.51
CA LEU A 52 4.55 8.53 5.11
C LEU A 52 4.89 7.19 4.45
N ARG A 53 3.87 6.41 4.06
CA ARG A 53 4.06 5.14 3.35
C ARG A 53 4.53 5.33 1.91
N VAL A 54 4.05 6.34 1.21
CA VAL A 54 4.53 6.66 -0.16
C VAL A 54 5.99 7.11 -0.14
N LEU A 55 6.39 7.89 0.87
CA LEU A 55 7.75 8.44 0.98
C LEU A 55 8.78 7.37 1.39
N ALA A 56 8.50 6.60 2.43
CA ALA A 56 9.49 5.69 3.02
C ALA A 56 8.95 4.25 3.25
N GLY A 57 7.81 3.91 2.64
CA GLY A 57 7.19 2.61 2.84
C GLY A 57 6.76 2.35 4.29
N PRO A 58 6.81 1.09 4.75
CA PRO A 58 6.35 0.75 6.09
C PRO A 58 7.23 1.28 7.23
N ARG A 59 8.38 1.90 6.92
CA ARG A 59 9.38 2.33 7.92
C ARG A 59 8.97 3.56 8.70
N LEU A 60 8.22 4.49 8.13
CA LEU A 60 7.80 5.75 8.75
C LEU A 60 6.33 5.78 9.18
N SER A 61 5.47 4.93 8.63
CA SER A 61 4.07 4.92 9.01
C SER A 61 3.86 4.22 10.34
N PRO A 62 3.28 4.87 11.37
CA PRO A 62 3.04 4.27 12.69
C PRO A 62 2.21 2.99 12.59
N LEU A 63 1.18 3.01 11.74
CA LEU A 63 0.30 1.88 11.49
C LEU A 63 1.03 0.70 10.85
N ALA A 64 1.92 0.96 9.89
CA ALA A 64 2.71 -0.08 9.25
C ALA A 64 3.83 -0.60 10.15
N LEU A 65 4.39 0.25 11.03
CA LEU A 65 5.33 -0.18 12.07
C LEU A 65 4.65 -1.08 13.09
N LEU A 66 3.45 -0.72 13.55
CA LEU A 66 2.64 -1.56 14.43
C LEU A 66 2.34 -2.92 13.76
N ALA A 67 1.92 -2.90 12.50
CA ALA A 67 1.67 -4.11 11.74
C ALA A 67 2.92 -4.99 11.63
N SER A 68 4.06 -4.42 11.23
CA SER A 68 5.28 -5.18 10.94
C SER A 68 6.04 -5.66 12.17
N ARG A 69 6.03 -4.87 13.27
CA ARG A 69 6.83 -5.17 14.48
C ARG A 69 6.04 -5.85 15.59
N VAL A 70 4.71 -5.64 15.63
CA VAL A 70 3.88 -6.11 16.73
C VAL A 70 2.89 -7.18 16.29
N ILE A 71 2.11 -6.92 15.24
CA ILE A 71 1.00 -7.79 14.85
C ILE A 71 1.51 -8.99 14.05
N VAL A 72 2.20 -8.75 12.93
CA VAL A 72 2.64 -9.81 12.01
C VAL A 72 3.56 -10.86 12.68
N PRO A 73 4.52 -10.51 13.55
CA PRO A 73 5.35 -11.50 14.24
C PRO A 73 4.57 -12.43 15.18
N ARG A 74 3.38 -12.00 15.64
CA ARG A 74 2.49 -12.81 16.50
C ARG A 74 1.53 -13.70 15.72
N LEU A 75 1.39 -13.46 14.41
CA LEU A 75 0.54 -14.28 13.56
C LEU A 75 1.34 -15.46 12.99
N PRO A 76 0.77 -16.67 12.95
CA PRO A 76 1.42 -17.86 12.38
C PRO A 76 1.40 -17.81 10.83
N LEU A 77 1.70 -16.63 10.24
CA LEU A 77 1.66 -16.40 8.81
C LEU A 77 3.08 -16.27 8.25
N LYS A 78 3.36 -17.02 7.19
CA LYS A 78 4.65 -16.93 6.48
C LYS A 78 4.74 -15.61 5.73
N PRO A 79 5.90 -14.91 5.77
CA PRO A 79 6.13 -13.72 4.97
C PRO A 79 5.95 -14.04 3.48
N LYS A 80 5.17 -13.21 2.77
CA LYS A 80 4.94 -13.33 1.34
C LYS A 80 5.51 -12.10 0.64
N PRO A 81 6.68 -12.23 -0.01
CA PRO A 81 7.29 -11.11 -0.73
C PRO A 81 6.50 -10.80 -2.01
N VAL A 82 6.20 -9.52 -2.23
CA VAL A 82 5.51 -9.01 -3.43
C VAL A 82 6.25 -7.78 -3.96
N ALA A 83 6.03 -7.46 -5.25
CA ALA A 83 6.65 -6.31 -5.89
C ALA A 83 6.31 -4.98 -5.19
N GLY A 84 7.32 -4.15 -4.97
CA GLY A 84 7.20 -2.84 -4.33
C GLY A 84 6.46 -1.78 -5.16
N PRO A 85 6.79 -1.58 -6.46
CA PRO A 85 6.23 -0.51 -7.28
C PRO A 85 4.70 -0.48 -7.33
N PRO A 86 3.96 -1.59 -7.59
CA PRO A 86 2.50 -1.60 -7.56
C PRO A 86 1.92 -1.25 -6.19
N LYS A 87 2.59 -1.67 -5.11
CA LYS A 87 2.17 -1.36 -3.74
C LYS A 87 2.34 0.12 -3.42
N ARG A 88 3.44 0.74 -3.89
CA ARG A 88 3.66 2.18 -3.76
C ARG A 88 2.59 2.97 -4.53
N PHE A 89 2.25 2.53 -5.73
CA PHE A 89 1.18 3.12 -6.53
C PHE A 89 -0.18 3.03 -5.82
N ALA A 90 -0.51 1.88 -5.23
CA ALA A 90 -1.73 1.73 -4.44
C ALA A 90 -1.76 2.67 -3.22
N GLN A 91 -0.63 2.89 -2.54
CA GLN A 91 -0.52 3.85 -1.44
C GLN A 91 -0.73 5.30 -1.93
N LEU A 92 -0.25 5.62 -3.13
CA LEU A 92 -0.49 6.94 -3.74
C LEU A 92 -1.98 7.17 -4.02
N ILE A 93 -2.69 6.17 -4.55
CA ILE A 93 -4.14 6.25 -4.72
C ILE A 93 -4.83 6.47 -3.36
N GLY A 94 -4.45 5.74 -2.33
CA GLY A 94 -4.97 5.92 -0.97
C GLY A 94 -4.72 7.33 -0.43
N LEU A 95 -3.55 7.91 -0.71
CA LEU A 95 -3.23 9.31 -0.38
C LEU A 95 -4.18 10.28 -1.09
N VAL A 96 -4.36 10.11 -2.40
CA VAL A 96 -5.26 10.97 -3.20
C VAL A 96 -6.68 10.94 -2.64
N PHE A 97 -7.22 9.76 -2.34
CA PHE A 97 -8.57 9.60 -1.75
C PHE A 97 -8.67 10.26 -0.38
N SER A 98 -7.66 10.08 0.49
CA SER A 98 -7.67 10.66 1.84
C SER A 98 -7.57 12.18 1.80
N VAL A 99 -6.72 12.73 0.94
CA VAL A 99 -6.58 14.19 0.73
C VAL A 99 -7.84 14.76 0.12
N ALA A 100 -8.43 14.11 -0.88
CA ALA A 100 -9.70 14.53 -1.48
C ALA A 100 -10.82 14.55 -0.43
N ALA A 101 -10.95 13.52 0.40
CA ALA A 101 -11.92 13.50 1.50
C ALA A 101 -11.68 14.67 2.48
N ALA A 102 -10.43 14.92 2.88
CA ALA A 102 -10.10 16.03 3.77
C ALA A 102 -10.44 17.39 3.15
N LEU A 103 -10.13 17.61 1.88
CA LEU A 103 -10.47 18.85 1.17
C LEU A 103 -11.99 19.03 1.07
N LEU A 104 -12.74 17.97 0.75
CA LEU A 104 -14.20 18.01 0.70
C LEU A 104 -14.81 18.35 2.06
N PHE A 105 -14.26 17.86 3.18
CA PHE A 105 -14.72 18.21 4.51
C PHE A 105 -14.38 19.65 4.90
N PHE A 106 -13.13 20.10 4.71
CA PHE A 106 -12.64 21.32 5.34
C PHE A 106 -12.59 22.53 4.41
N ALA A 107 -12.53 22.33 3.09
CA ALA A 107 -12.43 23.42 2.13
C ALA A 107 -13.73 23.67 1.36
N PHE A 108 -14.53 22.61 1.14
CA PHE A 108 -15.74 22.69 0.32
C PHE A 108 -17.04 22.47 1.10
N ASP A 109 -17.00 22.16 2.38
CA ASP A 109 -18.15 21.81 3.23
C ASP A 109 -19.07 20.75 2.59
N ALA A 110 -18.52 19.89 1.74
CA ALA A 110 -19.22 18.88 0.97
C ALA A 110 -19.19 17.52 1.70
N GLU A 111 -19.77 17.43 2.89
CA GLU A 111 -19.70 16.27 3.78
C GLU A 111 -20.14 14.98 3.11
N THR A 112 -21.27 14.99 2.40
CA THR A 112 -21.78 13.79 1.71
C THR A 112 -20.77 13.26 0.69
N ALA A 113 -20.19 14.13 -0.13
CA ALA A 113 -19.18 13.73 -1.10
C ALA A 113 -17.90 13.19 -0.40
N ALA A 114 -17.49 13.82 0.70
CA ALA A 114 -16.37 13.39 1.50
C ALA A 114 -16.57 11.97 2.06
N TYR A 115 -17.74 11.69 2.62
CA TYR A 115 -18.08 10.34 3.12
C TYR A 115 -18.15 9.30 2.00
N VAL A 116 -18.62 9.64 0.81
CA VAL A 116 -18.60 8.75 -0.37
C VAL A 116 -17.16 8.40 -0.76
N VAL A 117 -16.29 9.40 -0.84
CA VAL A 117 -14.86 9.20 -1.16
C VAL A 117 -14.17 8.36 -0.08
N LEU A 118 -14.44 8.64 1.18
CA LEU A 118 -13.89 7.88 2.31
C LEU A 118 -14.43 6.45 2.32
N GLY A 119 -15.71 6.24 2.01
CA GLY A 119 -16.34 4.93 1.86
C GLY A 119 -15.70 4.10 0.75
N ALA A 120 -15.40 4.73 -0.39
CA ALA A 120 -14.68 4.06 -1.49
C ALA A 120 -13.26 3.63 -1.07
N LEU A 121 -12.54 4.47 -0.31
CA LEU A 121 -11.25 4.12 0.27
C LEU A 121 -11.36 2.92 1.22
N VAL A 122 -12.34 2.94 2.13
CA VAL A 122 -12.60 1.85 3.09
C VAL A 122 -12.95 0.57 2.35
N PHE A 123 -13.77 0.63 1.32
CA PHE A 123 -14.10 -0.53 0.49
C PHE A 123 -12.86 -1.13 -0.17
N ALA A 124 -12.02 -0.30 -0.82
CA ALA A 124 -10.78 -0.76 -1.46
C ALA A 124 -9.80 -1.37 -0.44
N ALA A 125 -9.66 -0.76 0.74
CA ALA A 125 -8.83 -1.26 1.82
C ALA A 125 -9.37 -2.58 2.41
N THR A 126 -10.70 -2.77 2.45
CA THR A 126 -11.34 -4.02 2.87
C THR A 126 -11.03 -5.15 1.91
N LEU A 127 -11.10 -4.91 0.59
CA LEU A 127 -10.72 -5.90 -0.42
C LEU A 127 -9.26 -6.32 -0.26
N GLU A 128 -8.37 -5.39 0.01
CA GLU A 128 -6.95 -5.70 0.22
C GLU A 128 -6.73 -6.47 1.53
N SER A 129 -7.38 -6.06 2.62
CA SER A 129 -7.20 -6.67 3.94
C SER A 129 -7.77 -8.09 4.01
N VAL A 130 -9.01 -8.28 3.57
CA VAL A 130 -9.74 -9.56 3.69
C VAL A 130 -9.36 -10.52 2.56
N PHE A 131 -9.49 -10.06 1.32
CA PHE A 131 -9.31 -10.92 0.14
C PHE A 131 -7.87 -10.90 -0.41
N GLY A 132 -7.03 -9.96 0.03
CA GLY A 132 -5.69 -9.78 -0.54
C GLY A 132 -5.71 -9.17 -1.95
N VAL A 133 -6.86 -8.64 -2.38
CA VAL A 133 -7.03 -8.02 -3.70
C VAL A 133 -6.70 -6.54 -3.59
N CYS A 134 -5.56 -6.16 -4.15
CA CYS A 134 -5.13 -4.77 -4.19
C CYS A 134 -5.59 -4.11 -5.51
N LEU A 135 -6.66 -3.29 -5.44
CA LEU A 135 -7.19 -2.60 -6.62
C LEU A 135 -6.15 -1.69 -7.29
N GLY A 136 -5.31 -1.00 -6.51
CA GLY A 136 -4.22 -0.19 -7.03
C GLY A 136 -3.17 -1.00 -7.77
N CYS A 137 -2.88 -2.23 -7.31
CA CYS A 137 -1.97 -3.13 -8.01
C CYS A 137 -2.55 -3.62 -9.35
N HIS A 138 -3.86 -3.86 -9.39
CA HIS A 138 -4.55 -4.23 -10.63
C HIS A 138 -4.60 -3.06 -11.62
N ALA A 139 -4.86 -1.84 -11.14
CA ALA A 139 -4.80 -0.63 -11.95
C ALA A 139 -3.38 -0.40 -12.51
N PHE A 140 -2.34 -0.59 -11.69
CA PHE A 140 -0.95 -0.52 -12.12
C PHE A 140 -0.64 -1.52 -13.24
N ALA A 141 -1.05 -2.79 -13.07
CA ALA A 141 -0.87 -3.82 -14.08
C ALA A 141 -1.64 -3.50 -15.38
N GLY A 142 -2.84 -2.91 -15.27
CA GLY A 142 -3.61 -2.42 -16.40
C GLY A 142 -2.88 -1.31 -17.17
N LEU A 143 -2.32 -0.33 -16.46
CA LEU A 143 -1.54 0.77 -17.05
C LEU A 143 -0.25 0.27 -17.74
N MET A 144 0.40 -0.75 -17.20
CA MET A 144 1.53 -1.41 -17.86
C MET A 144 1.10 -2.09 -19.17
N ARG A 145 -0.05 -2.79 -19.17
CA ARG A 145 -0.58 -3.44 -20.38
C ARG A 145 -0.96 -2.44 -21.47
N LEU A 146 -1.41 -1.25 -21.07
CA LEU A 146 -1.75 -0.15 -21.98
C LEU A 146 -0.50 0.62 -22.46
N GLY A 147 0.70 0.25 -22.01
CA GLY A 147 1.95 0.91 -22.38
C GLY A 147 2.16 2.29 -21.77
N VAL A 148 1.34 2.70 -20.79
CA VAL A 148 1.47 3.97 -20.07
C VAL A 148 2.64 3.93 -19.10
N ILE A 149 2.87 2.78 -18.47
CA ILE A 149 3.99 2.54 -17.56
C ILE A 149 4.98 1.60 -18.25
N PRO A 150 6.26 2.01 -18.41
CA PRO A 150 7.28 1.15 -19.01
C PRO A 150 7.48 -0.15 -18.23
N PRO A 151 7.70 -1.29 -18.89
CA PRO A 151 7.87 -2.60 -18.25
C PRO A 151 9.08 -2.66 -17.31
N GLU A 152 10.07 -1.81 -17.52
CA GLU A 152 11.30 -1.71 -16.72
C GLU A 152 11.03 -1.24 -15.27
N VAL A 153 9.90 -0.54 -15.01
CA VAL A 153 9.52 -0.05 -13.68
C VAL A 153 9.20 -1.21 -12.73
N CYS A 154 8.76 -2.35 -13.26
CA CYS A 154 8.47 -3.52 -12.45
C CYS A 154 8.75 -4.81 -13.23
N GLU A 155 10.01 -5.23 -13.29
CA GLU A 155 10.42 -6.51 -13.92
C GLU A 155 9.65 -7.70 -13.33
N SER A 156 9.47 -7.73 -12.01
CA SER A 156 8.73 -8.79 -11.31
C SER A 156 7.20 -8.78 -11.58
N CYS A 157 6.65 -7.70 -12.18
CA CYS A 157 5.24 -7.65 -12.57
C CYS A 157 5.03 -8.19 -13.99
N ASN A 158 6.06 -8.17 -14.82
CA ASN A 158 6.03 -8.70 -16.18
C ASN A 158 6.16 -10.23 -16.22
N ASP A 159 6.78 -10.81 -15.21
CA ASP A 159 7.05 -12.24 -15.15
C ASP A 159 6.04 -12.92 -14.24
N ILE A 160 4.84 -13.14 -14.75
CA ILE A 160 3.79 -13.95 -14.10
C ILE A 160 4.25 -15.42 -13.89
N TRP A 161 5.33 -15.83 -14.54
CA TRP A 161 5.96 -17.14 -14.45
C TRP A 161 7.17 -17.16 -13.52
N ALA A 162 7.69 -16.02 -13.04
CA ALA A 162 8.83 -15.92 -12.13
C ALA A 162 8.57 -16.47 -10.71
N HIS A 163 7.41 -17.07 -10.46
CA HIS A 163 7.17 -17.87 -9.26
C HIS A 163 7.84 -19.24 -9.29
N ARG A 164 8.57 -19.58 -10.36
CA ARG A 164 9.50 -20.71 -10.33
C ARG A 164 10.79 -20.27 -9.66
N PRO A 165 11.26 -20.94 -8.58
CA PRO A 165 12.58 -20.73 -8.03
C PRO A 165 13.59 -20.85 -9.18
N LYS A 166 14.44 -19.85 -9.40
CA LYS A 166 15.56 -20.00 -10.33
C LYS A 166 16.33 -21.25 -9.90
N PRO A 167 16.55 -22.22 -10.79
CA PRO A 167 17.43 -23.32 -10.47
C PRO A 167 18.77 -22.75 -10.02
N ALA A 168 19.29 -23.26 -8.91
CA ALA A 168 20.59 -22.86 -8.41
C ALA A 168 21.62 -22.97 -9.55
N PRO A 169 22.56 -22.00 -9.69
CA PRO A 169 23.60 -22.10 -10.70
C PRO A 169 24.32 -23.42 -10.49
N VAL A 170 24.29 -24.27 -11.52
CA VAL A 170 25.07 -25.49 -11.57
C VAL A 170 26.54 -25.05 -11.59
N VAL A 171 27.20 -25.20 -10.45
CA VAL A 171 28.66 -25.03 -10.39
C VAL A 171 29.25 -26.18 -11.21
N PRO A 172 29.95 -25.92 -12.34
CA PRO A 172 30.62 -26.98 -13.06
C PRO A 172 31.68 -27.58 -12.14
N GLY A 173 31.57 -28.87 -11.93
CA GLY A 173 32.39 -29.61 -10.98
C GLY A 173 33.89 -29.46 -11.25
N SER A 174 34.61 -29.33 -10.19
CA SER A 174 36.04 -29.64 -10.05
C SER A 174 36.28 -31.13 -10.25
#